data_70efa8b4af5b535fca2bd3c9b48401ec
#
_entry.id   70efa8b4af5b535fca2bd3c9b48401ec
#
_cell.length_a   1.000
_cell.length_b   1.000
_cell.length_c   1.000
_cell.angle_alpha   90.00
_cell.angle_beta   90.00
_cell.angle_gamma   90.00
#
_symmetry.space_group_name_H-M   'P 1'
#
loop_
_entity.id
_entity.type
_entity.pdbx_description
1 polymer ?
#
loop_
_entity_poly.entity_id
_entity_poly.type
_entity_poly.pdbx_seq_one_letter_code
_entity_poly.pdbx_strand_id
1 'polypeptide(L)'
;MIIKRKLLIMGGSYMNLQMKINPKTKCDSTTLGSEYFFHPAGDSAIAAVSAAKNGGDCIFATRFGDDINGKRLYDYYKNCGISKQLMRKDSEAQTGLCLTLFSDHFEHENFLTAGASTRFTKTEIDEAFATASPDLFLLPLEELGQEEHMVVVPADQIPEQSLEEEFTQALMPSVMIETSEFSIVPPEEVSVPVTDAKQEKKPEPTSEKGKLISSETVSSYIEKESLATYAAKKADELGVNLMVQYTPFTAQYPLEEMKNIKIFVISDEDLRDLTGFYPDNTEKALRALVLLSSTIHSKYYIIQRGDDSVFVYDGKHYEIVFAPEILRRDTREIGVKMKPSFIGALAAEYLDSKNIIRACRFAIIVSLLTKTKFGNLEKLMSRTELVQYVTERGIKLFG
;
A
#
# COMPACT_ATOMS: atom_id res chain seq x y z
N MET A 1 5.41 15.75 -32.56
CA MET A 1 4.83 14.73 -31.73
C MET A 1 5.31 14.99 -30.29
N ILE A 2 4.41 15.36 -29.37
CA ILE A 2 4.82 15.61 -27.98
C ILE A 2 4.94 14.23 -27.33
N ILE A 3 6.17 13.85 -26.96
CA ILE A 3 6.42 12.59 -26.23
C ILE A 3 5.86 12.81 -24.83
N LYS A 4 4.77 12.12 -24.49
CA LYS A 4 4.24 12.09 -23.13
C LYS A 4 5.20 11.32 -22.23
N ARG A 5 5.44 11.85 -21.04
CA ARG A 5 6.24 11.18 -20.02
C ARG A 5 5.44 10.13 -19.30
N LYS A 6 6.06 8.99 -19.06
CA LYS A 6 5.39 7.79 -18.56
C LYS A 6 5.52 7.69 -17.05
N LEU A 7 4.40 7.39 -16.42
CA LEU A 7 4.30 7.07 -15.00
C LEU A 7 4.06 5.57 -14.85
N LEU A 8 4.94 4.88 -14.13
CA LEU A 8 4.71 3.50 -13.71
C LEU A 8 4.17 3.49 -12.28
N ILE A 9 3.12 2.73 -12.06
CA ILE A 9 2.56 2.40 -10.74
C ILE A 9 2.43 0.88 -10.67
N MET A 10 2.84 0.29 -9.55
CA MET A 10 2.63 -1.12 -9.24
C MET A 10 1.85 -1.25 -7.95
N GLY A 11 0.94 -2.21 -7.86
CA GLY A 11 0.27 -2.44 -6.59
C GLY A 11 -1.06 -3.14 -6.67
N GLY A 12 -1.70 -3.17 -5.52
CA GLY A 12 -2.93 -3.87 -5.24
C GLY A 12 -4.13 -3.34 -6.02
N SER A 13 -4.99 -4.28 -6.35
CA SER A 13 -6.25 -4.05 -7.02
C SER A 13 -7.27 -5.05 -6.50
N TYR A 14 -8.32 -4.56 -5.86
CA TYR A 14 -9.35 -5.39 -5.26
C TYR A 14 -10.72 -4.73 -5.36
N MET A 15 -11.77 -5.51 -5.08
CA MET A 15 -13.10 -4.96 -4.91
C MET A 15 -13.33 -4.60 -3.45
N ASN A 16 -14.05 -3.51 -3.20
CA ASN A 16 -14.44 -3.11 -1.84
C ASN A 16 -15.96 -3.16 -1.71
N LEU A 17 -16.41 -3.90 -0.71
CA LEU A 17 -17.78 -3.86 -0.22
C LEU A 17 -17.83 -2.91 0.98
N GLN A 18 -18.33 -1.71 0.77
CA GLN A 18 -18.57 -0.74 1.85
C GLN A 18 -20.00 -0.88 2.34
N MET A 19 -20.18 -1.03 3.63
CA MET A 19 -21.50 -1.12 4.24
C MET A 19 -21.64 -0.08 5.37
N LYS A 20 -22.69 0.73 5.27
CA LYS A 20 -23.05 1.65 6.35
C LYS A 20 -23.81 0.89 7.42
N ILE A 21 -23.26 0.87 8.63
CA ILE A 21 -23.84 0.17 9.76
C ILE A 21 -24.32 1.15 10.84
N ASN A 22 -25.37 0.77 11.55
CA ASN A 22 -25.76 1.43 12.80
C ASN A 22 -25.51 0.47 13.97
N PRO A 23 -24.42 0.67 14.74
CA PRO A 23 -24.07 -0.24 15.84
C PRO A 23 -25.14 -0.35 16.93
N LYS A 24 -26.06 0.62 17.01
CA LYS A 24 -27.19 0.63 17.98
C LYS A 24 -28.36 -0.23 17.53
N THR A 25 -28.41 -0.62 16.25
CA THR A 25 -29.50 -1.42 15.69
C THR A 25 -29.03 -2.85 15.53
N LYS A 26 -29.10 -3.62 16.61
CA LYS A 26 -28.81 -5.05 16.62
C LYS A 26 -30.08 -5.84 16.69
N CYS A 27 -30.16 -6.93 15.93
CA CYS A 27 -31.16 -7.97 16.05
C CYS A 27 -30.41 -9.28 16.30
N ASP A 28 -30.45 -9.76 17.51
CA ASP A 28 -29.64 -10.89 18.00
C ASP A 28 -28.13 -10.66 17.74
N SER A 29 -27.49 -11.56 17.00
CA SER A 29 -26.09 -11.45 16.57
C SER A 29 -25.89 -10.63 15.29
N THR A 30 -26.98 -10.08 14.71
CA THR A 30 -26.93 -9.37 13.42
C THR A 30 -26.93 -7.86 13.62
N THR A 31 -25.95 -7.17 13.05
CA THR A 31 -25.94 -5.71 12.94
C THR A 31 -26.56 -5.31 11.60
N LEU A 32 -27.59 -4.47 11.65
CA LEU A 32 -28.28 -4.04 10.43
C LEU A 32 -27.51 -2.93 9.74
N GLY A 33 -27.29 -3.09 8.43
CA GLY A 33 -26.82 -2.04 7.54
C GLY A 33 -27.96 -1.30 6.86
N SER A 34 -27.75 -0.04 6.50
CA SER A 34 -28.72 0.79 5.78
C SER A 34 -28.40 0.88 4.28
N GLU A 35 -27.14 0.92 3.93
CA GLU A 35 -26.66 1.11 2.56
C GLU A 35 -25.40 0.29 2.35
N TYR A 36 -25.17 -0.15 1.13
CA TYR A 36 -23.88 -0.73 0.74
C TYR A 36 -23.46 -0.26 -0.66
N PHE A 37 -22.15 -0.27 -0.88
CA PHE A 37 -21.52 0.06 -2.15
C PHE A 37 -20.49 -1.03 -2.49
N PHE A 38 -20.48 -1.47 -3.74
CA PHE A 38 -19.50 -2.44 -4.21
C PHE A 38 -18.75 -1.88 -5.41
N HIS A 39 -17.47 -1.54 -5.21
CA HIS A 39 -16.69 -0.78 -6.17
C HIS A 39 -15.21 -1.21 -6.17
N PRO A 40 -14.46 -0.91 -7.27
CA PRO A 40 -13.01 -1.07 -7.32
C PRO A 40 -12.30 -0.25 -6.23
N ALA A 41 -11.21 -0.79 -5.68
CA ALA A 41 -10.38 -0.16 -4.65
C ALA A 41 -8.90 -0.62 -4.74
N GLY A 42 -8.08 -0.12 -3.82
CA GLY A 42 -6.64 -0.28 -3.76
C GLY A 42 -5.94 1.08 -3.84
N ASP A 43 -5.00 1.36 -2.98
CA ASP A 43 -4.37 2.68 -2.93
C ASP A 43 -3.56 2.95 -4.19
N SER A 44 -2.79 1.97 -4.67
CA SER A 44 -2.10 2.05 -5.95
C SER A 44 -3.06 2.16 -7.13
N ALA A 45 -4.20 1.46 -7.09
CA ALA A 45 -5.24 1.56 -8.10
C ALA A 45 -5.90 2.94 -8.12
N ILE A 46 -6.19 3.53 -6.95
CA ILE A 46 -6.71 4.91 -6.83
C ILE A 46 -5.72 5.91 -7.43
N ALA A 47 -4.43 5.77 -7.10
CA ALA A 47 -3.38 6.62 -7.64
C ALA A 47 -3.29 6.48 -9.17
N ALA A 48 -3.33 5.26 -9.70
CA ALA A 48 -3.26 5.00 -11.15
C ALA A 48 -4.46 5.60 -11.90
N VAL A 49 -5.69 5.39 -11.39
CA VAL A 49 -6.90 5.96 -12.00
C VAL A 49 -6.91 7.48 -11.90
N SER A 50 -6.47 8.02 -10.76
CA SER A 50 -6.34 9.49 -10.59
C SER A 50 -5.35 10.07 -11.61
N ALA A 51 -4.20 9.45 -11.79
CA ALA A 51 -3.22 9.88 -12.78
C ALA A 51 -3.78 9.82 -14.21
N ALA A 52 -4.37 8.69 -14.60
CA ALA A 52 -4.90 8.48 -15.95
C ALA A 52 -6.04 9.47 -16.28
N LYS A 53 -7.04 9.61 -15.40
CA LYS A 53 -8.16 10.55 -15.58
C LYS A 53 -7.71 12.01 -15.65
N ASN A 54 -6.56 12.32 -15.05
CA ASN A 54 -6.00 13.67 -15.05
C ASN A 54 -4.93 13.89 -16.13
N GLY A 55 -4.86 13.03 -17.14
CA GLY A 55 -4.07 13.22 -18.35
C GLY A 55 -2.67 12.65 -18.31
N GLY A 56 -2.29 11.94 -17.24
CA GLY A 56 -1.04 11.22 -17.15
C GLY A 56 -0.98 10.03 -18.10
N ASP A 57 0.17 9.79 -18.72
CA ASP A 57 0.46 8.52 -19.42
C ASP A 57 0.83 7.47 -18.36
N CYS A 58 -0.20 6.91 -17.72
CA CYS A 58 -0.08 6.00 -16.60
C CYS A 58 -0.10 4.54 -17.08
N ILE A 59 0.93 3.80 -16.69
CA ILE A 59 1.01 2.35 -16.85
C ILE A 59 0.86 1.75 -15.47
N PHE A 60 -0.17 0.92 -15.29
CA PHE A 60 -0.49 0.29 -14.02
C PHE A 60 -0.19 -1.22 -14.12
N ALA A 61 0.84 -1.66 -13.40
CA ALA A 61 1.13 -3.07 -13.22
C ALA A 61 0.34 -3.58 -12.02
N THR A 62 -0.58 -4.50 -12.27
CA THR A 62 -1.45 -5.08 -11.24
C THR A 62 -1.82 -6.51 -11.56
N ARG A 63 -2.22 -7.25 -10.52
CA ARG A 63 -2.61 -8.64 -10.62
C ARG A 63 -3.94 -8.87 -9.93
N PHE A 64 -4.84 -9.62 -10.55
CA PHE A 64 -6.16 -9.99 -10.02
C PHE A 64 -6.54 -11.40 -10.49
N GLY A 65 -7.48 -12.04 -9.81
CA GLY A 65 -7.91 -13.39 -10.14
C GLY A 65 -8.59 -13.50 -11.51
N ASP A 66 -8.59 -14.67 -12.12
CA ASP A 66 -9.39 -14.95 -13.31
C ASP A 66 -10.84 -15.27 -12.94
N ASP A 67 -11.48 -14.31 -12.27
CA ASP A 67 -12.85 -14.38 -11.76
C ASP A 67 -13.68 -13.18 -12.21
N ILE A 68 -14.96 -13.13 -11.78
CA ILE A 68 -15.89 -12.05 -12.14
C ILE A 68 -15.42 -10.69 -11.62
N ASN A 69 -14.77 -10.63 -10.45
CA ASN A 69 -14.26 -9.42 -9.85
C ASN A 69 -13.03 -8.93 -10.62
N GLY A 70 -12.10 -9.82 -10.97
CA GLY A 70 -10.96 -9.50 -11.82
C GLY A 70 -11.38 -8.97 -13.19
N LYS A 71 -12.42 -9.55 -13.80
CA LYS A 71 -12.99 -9.02 -15.04
C LYS A 71 -13.56 -7.61 -14.86
N ARG A 72 -14.27 -7.35 -13.75
CA ARG A 72 -14.80 -6.00 -13.44
C ARG A 72 -13.68 -4.97 -13.30
N LEU A 73 -12.61 -5.31 -12.57
CA LEU A 73 -11.43 -4.45 -12.40
C LEU A 73 -10.76 -4.16 -13.75
N TYR A 74 -10.51 -5.19 -14.54
CA TYR A 74 -9.92 -5.06 -15.87
C TYR A 74 -10.71 -4.12 -16.78
N ASP A 75 -12.04 -4.34 -16.89
CA ASP A 75 -12.91 -3.52 -17.72
C ASP A 75 -12.95 -2.08 -17.21
N TYR A 76 -12.97 -1.89 -15.89
CA TYR A 76 -12.94 -0.57 -15.25
C TYR A 76 -11.68 0.21 -15.61
N TYR A 77 -10.49 -0.37 -15.41
CA TYR A 77 -9.21 0.31 -15.70
C TYR A 77 -9.04 0.62 -17.18
N LYS A 78 -9.45 -0.30 -18.04
CA LYS A 78 -9.49 -0.07 -19.48
C LYS A 78 -10.36 1.15 -19.84
N ASN A 79 -11.52 1.27 -19.22
CA ASN A 79 -12.43 2.41 -19.45
C ASN A 79 -11.86 3.73 -18.89
N CYS A 80 -10.98 3.66 -17.89
CA CYS A 80 -10.22 4.82 -17.40
C CYS A 80 -9.04 5.20 -18.30
N GLY A 81 -8.78 4.49 -19.39
CA GLY A 81 -7.68 4.78 -20.31
C GLY A 81 -6.33 4.21 -19.87
N ILE A 82 -6.29 3.32 -18.88
CA ILE A 82 -5.05 2.68 -18.42
C ILE A 82 -4.68 1.54 -19.38
N SER A 83 -3.39 1.48 -19.74
CA SER A 83 -2.85 0.41 -20.59
C SER A 83 -3.02 -0.97 -19.95
N LYS A 84 -3.52 -1.93 -20.70
CA LYS A 84 -3.74 -3.30 -20.24
C LYS A 84 -2.49 -4.20 -20.27
N GLN A 85 -1.35 -3.69 -20.78
CA GLN A 85 -0.15 -4.52 -21.05
C GLN A 85 0.42 -5.21 -19.83
N LEU A 86 0.31 -4.56 -18.64
CA LEU A 86 0.84 -5.05 -17.38
C LEU A 86 -0.26 -5.47 -16.37
N MET A 87 -1.49 -5.65 -16.84
CA MET A 87 -2.55 -6.23 -16.04
C MET A 87 -2.52 -7.75 -16.20
N ARG A 88 -2.22 -8.45 -15.12
CA ARG A 88 -2.07 -9.90 -15.09
C ARG A 88 -3.27 -10.59 -14.45
N LYS A 89 -3.65 -11.74 -14.99
CA LYS A 89 -4.66 -12.62 -14.39
C LYS A 89 -3.97 -13.78 -13.68
N ASP A 90 -4.46 -14.11 -12.51
CA ASP A 90 -4.04 -15.25 -11.72
C ASP A 90 -5.13 -16.34 -11.81
N SER A 91 -4.75 -17.56 -12.22
CA SER A 91 -5.67 -18.69 -12.31
C SER A 91 -5.80 -19.47 -10.98
N GLU A 92 -4.89 -19.22 -10.03
CA GLU A 92 -4.82 -19.96 -8.76
C GLU A 92 -5.36 -19.17 -7.57
N ALA A 93 -5.29 -17.83 -7.65
CA ALA A 93 -5.75 -16.95 -6.58
C ALA A 93 -6.95 -16.11 -7.02
N GLN A 94 -7.85 -15.87 -6.09
CA GLN A 94 -9.01 -14.99 -6.29
C GLN A 94 -8.58 -13.52 -6.31
N THR A 95 -9.41 -12.69 -6.95
CA THR A 95 -9.30 -11.24 -6.83
C THR A 95 -9.47 -10.81 -5.39
N GLY A 96 -8.62 -9.90 -4.91
CA GLY A 96 -8.71 -9.36 -3.56
C GLY A 96 -10.06 -8.73 -3.25
N LEU A 97 -10.44 -8.78 -1.97
CA LEU A 97 -11.70 -8.23 -1.45
C LEU A 97 -11.43 -7.46 -0.16
N CYS A 98 -11.93 -6.25 -0.09
CA CYS A 98 -12.01 -5.47 1.13
C CYS A 98 -13.47 -5.40 1.60
N LEU A 99 -13.71 -5.55 2.89
CA LEU A 99 -14.97 -5.20 3.54
C LEU A 99 -14.71 -3.98 4.41
N THR A 100 -15.44 -2.89 4.13
CA THR A 100 -15.38 -1.66 4.94
C THR A 100 -16.71 -1.49 5.65
N LEU A 101 -16.70 -1.51 6.97
CA LEU A 101 -17.86 -1.15 7.79
C LEU A 101 -17.69 0.28 8.29
N PHE A 102 -18.67 1.14 8.08
CA PHE A 102 -18.59 2.53 8.51
C PHE A 102 -19.86 3.01 9.21
N SER A 103 -19.70 3.92 10.18
CA SER A 103 -20.79 4.54 10.95
C SER A 103 -21.20 5.89 10.35
N ASP A 104 -22.28 6.49 10.90
CA ASP A 104 -22.68 7.86 10.57
C ASP A 104 -21.60 8.91 10.88
N HIS A 105 -20.68 8.61 11.79
CA HIS A 105 -19.55 9.48 12.14
C HIS A 105 -18.30 9.19 11.30
N PHE A 106 -18.41 8.38 10.23
CA PHE A 106 -17.31 7.95 9.34
C PHE A 106 -16.17 7.20 10.03
N GLU A 107 -16.36 6.76 11.28
CA GLU A 107 -15.52 5.74 11.87
C GLU A 107 -15.66 4.46 11.04
N HIS A 108 -14.56 3.88 10.65
CA HIS A 108 -14.59 2.72 9.76
C HIS A 108 -13.55 1.68 10.16
N GLU A 109 -13.90 0.43 9.88
CA GLU A 109 -13.02 -0.73 9.97
C GLU A 109 -12.90 -1.38 8.60
N ASN A 110 -11.68 -1.78 8.24
CA ASN A 110 -11.39 -2.46 6.98
C ASN A 110 -10.88 -3.87 7.24
N PHE A 111 -11.44 -4.83 6.51
CA PHE A 111 -11.00 -6.22 6.49
C PHE A 111 -10.57 -6.55 5.07
N LEU A 112 -9.27 -6.72 4.85
CA LEU A 112 -8.70 -6.90 3.51
C LEU A 112 -8.13 -8.30 3.34
N THR A 113 -8.56 -8.98 2.27
CA THR A 113 -7.87 -10.12 1.69
C THR A 113 -7.28 -9.67 0.35
N ALA A 114 -5.96 -9.56 0.27
CA ALA A 114 -5.29 -9.01 -0.90
C ALA A 114 -5.37 -9.91 -2.14
N GLY A 115 -5.54 -11.23 -1.94
CA GLY A 115 -5.72 -12.21 -3.01
C GLY A 115 -4.56 -12.21 -4.02
N ALA A 116 -4.88 -12.23 -5.30
CA ALA A 116 -3.89 -12.26 -6.37
C ALA A 116 -2.93 -11.07 -6.39
N SER A 117 -3.30 -9.93 -5.79
CA SER A 117 -2.47 -8.72 -5.83
C SER A 117 -1.16 -8.81 -5.05
N THR A 118 -1.00 -9.81 -4.18
CA THR A 118 0.27 -10.08 -3.47
C THR A 118 1.07 -11.24 -4.08
N ARG A 119 0.83 -11.57 -5.33
CA ARG A 119 1.48 -12.70 -6.04
C ARG A 119 2.30 -12.24 -7.25
N PHE A 120 2.89 -11.06 -7.18
CA PHE A 120 3.86 -10.64 -8.18
C PHE A 120 5.08 -11.56 -8.18
N THR A 121 5.83 -11.51 -9.27
CA THR A 121 7.14 -12.17 -9.38
C THR A 121 8.20 -11.14 -9.78
N LYS A 122 9.47 -11.39 -9.48
CA LYS A 122 10.59 -10.54 -9.93
C LYS A 122 10.58 -10.38 -11.45
N THR A 123 10.29 -11.45 -12.19
CA THR A 123 10.20 -11.40 -13.65
C THR A 123 9.13 -10.41 -14.13
N GLU A 124 7.95 -10.37 -13.49
CA GLU A 124 6.89 -9.44 -13.84
C GLU A 124 7.28 -7.98 -13.51
N ILE A 125 8.01 -7.77 -12.43
CA ILE A 125 8.55 -6.46 -12.05
C ILE A 125 9.57 -6.00 -13.10
N ASP A 126 10.54 -6.84 -13.47
CA ASP A 126 11.53 -6.54 -14.49
C ASP A 126 10.89 -6.26 -15.87
N GLU A 127 9.89 -7.07 -16.26
CA GLU A 127 9.10 -6.84 -17.46
C GLU A 127 8.34 -5.52 -17.43
N ALA A 128 7.83 -5.12 -16.27
CA ALA A 128 7.14 -3.86 -16.11
C ALA A 128 8.05 -2.67 -16.36
N PHE A 129 9.27 -2.65 -15.82
CA PHE A 129 10.24 -1.60 -16.10
C PHE A 129 10.69 -1.59 -17.55
N ALA A 130 10.96 -2.75 -18.12
CA ALA A 130 11.37 -2.88 -19.54
C ALA A 130 10.26 -2.38 -20.48
N THR A 131 9.01 -2.74 -20.22
CA THR A 131 7.85 -2.36 -21.05
C THR A 131 7.49 -0.88 -20.89
N ALA A 132 7.47 -0.39 -19.66
CA ALA A 132 7.08 0.99 -19.38
C ALA A 132 8.17 1.97 -19.76
N SER A 133 9.44 1.67 -19.49
CA SER A 133 10.56 2.64 -19.56
C SER A 133 10.15 3.97 -18.92
N PRO A 134 9.82 4.00 -17.61
CA PRO A 134 9.13 5.12 -16.99
C PRO A 134 10.06 6.32 -16.72
N ASP A 135 9.52 7.52 -16.83
CA ASP A 135 10.18 8.76 -16.37
C ASP A 135 10.03 8.97 -14.86
N LEU A 136 9.00 8.37 -14.26
CA LEU A 136 8.68 8.41 -12.84
C LEU A 136 8.06 7.09 -12.41
N PHE A 137 8.52 6.55 -11.30
CA PHE A 137 7.93 5.38 -10.64
C PHE A 137 7.39 5.79 -9.27
N LEU A 138 6.09 5.60 -9.06
CA LEU A 138 5.48 5.69 -7.74
C LEU A 138 5.78 4.40 -7.00
N LEU A 139 6.50 4.49 -5.88
CA LEU A 139 6.76 3.32 -5.04
C LEU A 139 5.45 2.66 -4.62
N PRO A 140 5.40 1.32 -4.58
CA PRO A 140 4.19 0.60 -4.21
C PRO A 140 3.63 1.08 -2.87
N LEU A 141 2.32 1.23 -2.80
CA LEU A 141 1.61 1.67 -1.59
C LEU A 141 1.13 0.48 -0.75
N GLU A 142 1.20 -0.72 -1.31
CA GLU A 142 0.84 -1.99 -0.68
C GLU A 142 1.89 -3.07 -1.02
N GLU A 143 1.86 -4.16 -0.27
CA GLU A 143 2.71 -5.33 -0.52
C GLU A 143 2.38 -5.99 -1.88
N LEU A 144 3.42 -6.36 -2.62
CA LEU A 144 3.31 -7.06 -3.91
C LEU A 144 3.45 -8.58 -3.77
N GLY A 145 3.86 -9.05 -2.60
CA GLY A 145 4.21 -10.42 -2.28
C GLY A 145 5.65 -10.54 -1.81
N GLN A 146 6.02 -11.75 -1.45
CA GLN A 146 7.36 -12.08 -0.95
C GLN A 146 7.89 -13.29 -1.70
N GLU A 147 9.18 -13.30 -1.99
CA GLU A 147 9.89 -14.49 -2.44
C GLU A 147 10.70 -15.07 -1.28
N GLU A 148 10.66 -16.40 -1.16
CA GLU A 148 11.44 -17.14 -0.17
C GLU A 148 12.69 -17.72 -0.82
N HIS A 149 13.85 -17.44 -0.23
CA HIS A 149 15.14 -17.95 -0.67
C HIS A 149 15.78 -18.79 0.44
N MET A 150 16.21 -19.99 0.11
CA MET A 150 17.02 -20.78 1.02
C MET A 150 18.45 -20.26 0.97
N VAL A 151 18.93 -19.68 2.07
CA VAL A 151 20.29 -19.18 2.22
C VAL A 151 21.09 -20.21 3.01
N VAL A 152 22.20 -20.64 2.45
CA VAL A 152 23.11 -21.62 3.08
C VAL A 152 24.34 -20.87 3.58
N VAL A 153 24.53 -20.86 4.90
CA VAL A 153 25.65 -20.18 5.56
C VAL A 153 26.30 -21.07 6.60
N PRO A 154 27.53 -20.78 7.03
CA PRO A 154 28.10 -21.37 8.24
C PRO A 154 27.15 -21.15 9.42
N ALA A 155 27.09 -22.14 10.34
CA ALA A 155 26.11 -22.14 11.42
C ALA A 155 26.25 -20.95 12.40
N ASP A 156 27.42 -20.33 12.45
CA ASP A 156 27.73 -19.14 13.25
C ASP A 156 27.28 -17.82 12.62
N GLN A 157 26.75 -17.85 11.39
CA GLN A 157 26.31 -16.66 10.62
C GLN A 157 24.80 -16.58 10.41
N ILE A 158 24.01 -17.40 11.12
CA ILE A 158 22.55 -17.32 11.04
C ILE A 158 22.08 -16.06 11.78
N PRO A 159 21.28 -15.18 11.14
CA PRO A 159 20.71 -14.02 11.81
C PRO A 159 19.77 -14.45 12.96
N GLU A 160 19.87 -13.79 14.13
CA GLU A 160 19.00 -14.09 15.28
C GLU A 160 17.51 -14.00 14.96
N GLN A 161 17.11 -13.08 14.07
CA GLN A 161 15.72 -12.91 13.64
C GLN A 161 15.14 -14.12 12.90
N SER A 162 15.96 -14.87 12.15
CA SER A 162 15.51 -16.08 11.45
C SER A 162 15.23 -17.25 12.40
N LEU A 163 15.85 -17.27 13.57
CA LEU A 163 15.64 -18.29 14.60
C LEU A 163 14.33 -18.06 15.38
N GLU A 164 13.93 -16.80 15.58
CA GLU A 164 12.66 -16.46 16.26
C GLU A 164 11.42 -16.81 15.42
N GLU A 165 11.49 -16.65 14.10
CA GLU A 165 10.36 -17.01 13.20
C GLU A 165 10.16 -18.53 13.12
N GLU A 166 11.23 -19.35 13.05
CA GLU A 166 11.12 -20.82 13.09
C GLU A 166 10.56 -21.32 14.43
N PHE A 167 10.98 -20.71 15.56
CA PHE A 167 10.46 -21.06 16.89
C PHE A 167 8.99 -20.67 17.04
N THR A 168 8.57 -19.55 16.46
CA THR A 168 7.17 -19.09 16.52
C THR A 168 6.26 -19.96 15.64
N GLN A 169 6.74 -20.42 14.48
CA GLN A 169 5.97 -21.34 13.62
C GLN A 169 5.92 -22.77 14.20
N ALA A 170 6.98 -23.23 14.85
CA ALA A 170 7.00 -24.55 15.50
C ALA A 170 6.15 -24.60 16.79
N LEU A 171 5.91 -23.47 17.43
CA LEU A 171 5.11 -23.35 18.66
C LEU A 171 3.65 -22.95 18.42
N MET A 172 3.24 -22.65 17.18
CA MET A 172 1.85 -22.51 16.83
C MET A 172 1.29 -23.87 16.39
N PRO A 173 0.71 -24.69 17.29
CA PRO A 173 -0.24 -25.70 16.88
C PRO A 173 -1.37 -24.92 16.22
N SER A 174 -1.89 -25.45 15.13
CA SER A 174 -3.09 -24.94 14.44
C SER A 174 -4.14 -24.52 15.49
N VAL A 175 -4.15 -23.25 15.83
CA VAL A 175 -5.18 -22.69 16.70
C VAL A 175 -6.42 -22.65 15.85
N MET A 176 -7.20 -23.72 15.94
CA MET A 176 -8.63 -23.62 15.67
C MET A 176 -9.13 -22.47 16.53
N ILE A 177 -9.72 -21.48 15.88
CA ILE A 177 -10.44 -20.41 16.56
C ILE A 177 -11.57 -21.08 17.32
N GLU A 178 -11.35 -21.37 18.60
CA GLU A 178 -12.42 -21.66 19.52
C GLU A 178 -13.19 -20.36 19.73
N THR A 179 -14.33 -20.26 19.06
CA THR A 179 -15.36 -19.30 19.44
C THR A 179 -15.84 -19.69 20.82
N SER A 180 -15.39 -18.97 21.82
CA SER A 180 -15.82 -19.12 23.19
C SER A 180 -17.30 -18.76 23.34
N GLU A 181 -17.98 -19.58 24.18
CA GLU A 181 -19.23 -19.37 24.86
C GLU A 181 -20.50 -19.76 24.11
N PHE A 182 -20.69 -21.06 23.98
CA PHE A 182 -22.00 -21.67 24.15
C PHE A 182 -21.93 -22.71 25.27
N SER A 183 -22.58 -22.39 26.38
CA SER A 183 -22.81 -23.32 27.47
C SER A 183 -23.75 -24.47 27.00
N ILE A 184 -23.19 -25.66 26.83
CA ILE A 184 -23.98 -26.87 26.65
C ILE A 184 -23.66 -27.81 27.83
N VAL A 185 -24.74 -28.23 28.50
CA VAL A 185 -24.82 -29.19 29.60
C VAL A 185 -24.02 -30.46 29.25
N PRO A 186 -23.24 -31.03 30.19
CA PRO A 186 -22.43 -32.21 29.92
C PRO A 186 -23.28 -33.50 29.84
N PRO A 187 -22.97 -34.39 28.90
CA PRO A 187 -23.45 -35.77 28.98
C PRO A 187 -22.49 -36.63 29.84
N GLU A 188 -23.10 -37.63 30.46
CA GLU A 188 -22.57 -38.55 31.43
C GLU A 188 -21.28 -39.31 31.04
N GLU A 189 -20.50 -39.63 32.05
CA GLU A 189 -19.28 -40.44 31.97
C GLU A 189 -19.49 -41.81 31.37
N VAL A 190 -18.73 -42.14 30.32
CA VAL A 190 -18.52 -43.52 29.87
C VAL A 190 -17.05 -43.86 30.04
N SER A 191 -16.75 -44.70 30.99
CA SER A 191 -15.43 -45.27 31.27
C SER A 191 -15.04 -46.31 30.23
N VAL A 192 -13.86 -46.16 29.62
CA VAL A 192 -13.23 -47.16 28.76
C VAL A 192 -11.84 -47.55 29.34
N PRO A 193 -11.53 -48.87 29.41
CA PRO A 193 -10.38 -49.34 30.16
C PRO A 193 -9.03 -49.16 29.44
N VAL A 194 -8.04 -48.84 30.27
CA VAL A 194 -6.62 -48.74 29.86
C VAL A 194 -6.06 -50.14 29.61
N THR A 195 -5.49 -50.39 28.45
CA THR A 195 -4.64 -51.56 28.16
C THR A 195 -3.19 -51.16 28.08
N ASP A 196 -2.38 -51.83 28.88
CA ASP A 196 -0.92 -51.73 28.98
C ASP A 196 -0.21 -51.97 27.62
N ALA A 197 0.65 -51.05 27.21
CA ALA A 197 1.59 -51.28 26.13
C ALA A 197 3.02 -51.30 26.65
N LYS A 198 3.70 -52.41 26.36
CA LYS A 198 5.03 -52.81 26.80
C LYS A 198 6.12 -51.85 26.33
N GLN A 199 7.09 -51.65 27.26
CA GLN A 199 8.38 -51.01 26.98
C GLN A 199 9.26 -51.90 26.08
N GLU A 200 9.69 -51.38 24.93
CA GLU A 200 10.81 -51.94 24.15
C GLU A 200 12.12 -51.22 24.47
N LYS A 201 13.16 -52.03 24.72
CA LYS A 201 14.52 -51.59 25.06
C LYS A 201 15.25 -51.04 23.84
N LYS A 202 15.89 -49.87 24.00
CA LYS A 202 16.92 -49.34 23.07
C LYS A 202 18.17 -50.19 23.09
N PRO A 203 18.82 -50.45 21.94
CA PRO A 203 20.18 -51.02 21.91
C PRO A 203 21.23 -49.95 22.13
N GLU A 204 22.30 -50.32 22.85
CA GLU A 204 23.49 -49.52 23.10
C GLU A 204 24.36 -49.34 21.85
N PRO A 205 25.07 -48.21 21.67
CA PRO A 205 25.94 -48.02 20.52
C PRO A 205 27.34 -48.60 20.74
N THR A 206 27.75 -49.48 19.84
CA THR A 206 29.13 -49.95 19.71
C THR A 206 30.04 -48.86 19.16
N SER A 207 31.16 -48.62 19.87
CA SER A 207 32.20 -47.68 19.48
C SER A 207 33.04 -48.20 18.32
N GLU A 208 32.99 -47.54 17.17
CA GLU A 208 34.07 -47.55 16.17
C GLU A 208 34.69 -46.16 16.04
N LYS A 209 36.02 -46.13 16.33
CA LYS A 209 36.87 -44.97 16.11
C LYS A 209 37.09 -44.77 14.62
N GLY A 210 36.35 -43.84 14.00
CA GLY A 210 36.57 -43.36 12.66
C GLY A 210 37.01 -41.90 12.67
N LYS A 211 38.01 -41.56 11.86
CA LYS A 211 38.69 -40.29 11.69
C LYS A 211 37.76 -39.09 11.72
N LEU A 212 38.09 -38.08 12.53
CA LEU A 212 37.52 -36.73 12.43
C LEU A 212 37.82 -36.16 11.02
N ILE A 213 36.81 -36.12 10.19
CA ILE A 213 36.69 -35.13 9.11
C ILE A 213 35.95 -33.96 9.75
N SER A 214 36.59 -32.82 9.84
CA SER A 214 35.93 -31.56 10.26
C SER A 214 34.85 -31.24 9.23
N SER A 215 33.59 -31.68 9.46
CA SER A 215 32.47 -31.18 8.71
C SER A 215 32.18 -29.78 9.23
N GLU A 216 32.51 -28.76 8.46
CA GLU A 216 31.91 -27.44 8.65
C GLU A 216 30.39 -27.65 8.70
N THR A 217 29.78 -27.33 9.84
CA THR A 217 28.34 -27.47 10.01
C THR A 217 27.72 -26.31 9.23
N VAL A 218 27.18 -26.63 8.08
CA VAL A 218 26.46 -25.69 7.24
C VAL A 218 25.01 -25.72 7.68
N SER A 219 24.43 -24.55 7.93
CA SER A 219 23.02 -24.38 8.23
C SER A 219 22.34 -23.60 7.11
N SER A 220 21.04 -23.76 6.98
CA SER A 220 20.23 -23.00 6.01
C SER A 220 19.07 -22.34 6.73
N TYR A 221 18.72 -21.15 6.29
CA TYR A 221 17.51 -20.45 6.73
C TYR A 221 16.75 -19.90 5.52
N ILE A 222 15.45 -19.59 5.69
CA ILE A 222 14.63 -19.00 4.67
C ILE A 222 14.69 -17.48 4.82
N GLU A 223 15.17 -16.79 3.81
CA GLU A 223 15.12 -15.35 3.73
C GLU A 223 13.90 -14.95 2.89
N LYS A 224 13.09 -14.03 3.41
CA LYS A 224 11.93 -13.48 2.72
C LYS A 224 12.28 -12.12 2.15
N GLU A 225 12.22 -11.98 0.85
CA GLU A 225 12.42 -10.70 0.17
C GLU A 225 11.08 -10.10 -0.26
N SER A 226 10.77 -8.90 0.25
CA SER A 226 9.61 -8.13 -0.21
C SER A 226 9.77 -7.72 -1.67
N LEU A 227 8.81 -8.09 -2.51
CA LEU A 227 8.79 -7.72 -3.93
C LEU A 227 8.56 -6.23 -4.15
N ALA A 228 7.90 -5.56 -3.22
CA ALA A 228 7.77 -4.11 -3.24
C ALA A 228 9.13 -3.42 -3.02
N THR A 229 9.94 -3.91 -2.07
CA THR A 229 11.31 -3.44 -1.85
C THR A 229 12.22 -3.77 -3.05
N TYR A 230 12.08 -4.95 -3.63
CA TYR A 230 12.79 -5.30 -4.87
C TYR A 230 12.48 -4.31 -6.01
N ALA A 231 11.20 -3.98 -6.24
CA ALA A 231 10.79 -3.01 -7.27
C ALA A 231 11.38 -1.62 -7.02
N ALA A 232 11.42 -1.19 -5.75
CA ALA A 232 12.00 0.09 -5.36
C ALA A 232 13.52 0.15 -5.63
N LYS A 233 14.27 -0.87 -5.21
CA LYS A 233 15.71 -1.00 -5.48
C LYS A 233 16.00 -1.06 -6.97
N LYS A 234 15.22 -1.86 -7.72
CA LYS A 234 15.36 -1.97 -9.17
C LYS A 234 15.18 -0.64 -9.89
N ALA A 235 14.21 0.16 -9.49
CA ALA A 235 13.99 1.49 -10.06
C ALA A 235 15.16 2.44 -9.79
N ASP A 236 15.70 2.40 -8.56
CA ASP A 236 16.88 3.22 -8.21
C ASP A 236 18.12 2.79 -8.99
N GLU A 237 18.38 1.49 -9.13
CA GLU A 237 19.46 0.93 -9.96
C GLU A 237 19.36 1.34 -11.43
N LEU A 238 18.15 1.38 -11.99
CA LEU A 238 17.90 1.82 -13.36
C LEU A 238 17.95 3.35 -13.53
N GLY A 239 18.16 4.11 -12.45
CA GLY A 239 18.18 5.56 -12.47
C GLY A 239 16.80 6.19 -12.75
N VAL A 240 15.71 5.45 -12.53
CA VAL A 240 14.35 5.95 -12.67
C VAL A 240 14.04 6.91 -11.51
N ASN A 241 13.44 8.09 -11.82
CA ASN A 241 13.01 8.98 -10.75
C ASN A 241 11.91 8.34 -9.89
N LEU A 242 12.08 8.40 -8.58
CA LEU A 242 11.17 7.83 -7.61
C LEU A 242 10.21 8.89 -7.06
N MET A 243 8.99 8.49 -6.81
CA MET A 243 8.02 9.24 -6.03
C MET A 243 7.60 8.39 -4.83
N VAL A 244 7.68 8.96 -3.65
CA VAL A 244 7.36 8.29 -2.39
C VAL A 244 6.19 9.00 -1.73
N GLN A 245 5.13 8.26 -1.41
CA GLN A 245 4.15 8.64 -0.41
C GLN A 245 4.54 7.92 0.88
N TYR A 246 5.02 8.65 1.87
CA TYR A 246 5.38 8.05 3.15
C TYR A 246 4.14 7.56 3.90
N THR A 247 4.20 6.32 4.32
CA THR A 247 3.18 5.62 5.13
C THR A 247 3.90 4.60 6.01
N PRO A 248 3.26 4.01 7.03
CA PRO A 248 3.86 2.91 7.79
C PRO A 248 4.31 1.73 6.92
N PHE A 249 3.63 1.48 5.79
CA PHE A 249 4.05 0.46 4.84
C PHE A 249 5.34 0.86 4.11
N THR A 250 5.40 2.08 3.56
CA THR A 250 6.58 2.53 2.78
C THR A 250 7.78 2.84 3.67
N ALA A 251 7.62 2.90 5.00
CA ALA A 251 8.71 3.02 5.96
C ALA A 251 9.68 1.83 5.94
N GLN A 252 9.24 0.67 5.44
CA GLN A 252 10.10 -0.52 5.30
C GLN A 252 11.09 -0.45 4.12
N TYR A 253 10.90 0.50 3.18
CA TYR A 253 11.86 0.66 2.08
C TYR A 253 13.18 1.26 2.57
N PRO A 254 14.30 0.91 1.95
CA PRO A 254 15.61 1.48 2.29
C PRO A 254 15.77 2.91 1.72
N LEU A 255 14.90 3.83 2.17
CA LEU A 255 14.78 5.19 1.63
C LEU A 255 16.07 6.01 1.79
N GLU A 256 16.86 5.71 2.82
CA GLU A 256 18.15 6.36 3.11
C GLU A 256 19.22 6.03 2.05
N GLU A 257 19.12 4.85 1.44
CA GLU A 257 20.04 4.35 0.43
C GLU A 257 19.67 4.81 -0.99
N MET A 258 18.40 5.19 -1.21
CA MET A 258 17.88 5.56 -2.53
C MET A 258 18.37 6.93 -2.98
N LYS A 259 18.88 7.00 -4.23
CA LYS A 259 19.52 8.21 -4.79
C LYS A 259 18.61 9.02 -5.69
N ASN A 260 17.55 8.39 -6.21
CA ASN A 260 16.71 8.96 -7.27
C ASN A 260 15.34 9.44 -6.79
N ILE A 261 15.15 9.67 -5.48
CA ILE A 261 13.89 10.20 -4.97
C ILE A 261 13.70 11.63 -5.47
N LYS A 262 12.72 11.81 -6.33
CA LYS A 262 12.39 13.09 -6.93
C LYS A 262 11.38 13.87 -6.13
N ILE A 263 10.38 13.16 -5.57
CA ILE A 263 9.28 13.73 -4.80
C ILE A 263 9.05 12.83 -3.60
N PHE A 264 9.13 13.42 -2.42
CA PHE A 264 8.83 12.76 -1.15
C PHE A 264 7.63 13.46 -0.50
N VAL A 265 6.56 12.73 -0.30
CA VAL A 265 5.31 13.23 0.27
C VAL A 265 5.08 12.55 1.61
N ILE A 266 4.77 13.33 2.63
CA ILE A 266 4.55 12.86 4.01
C ILE A 266 3.41 13.64 4.66
N SER A 267 2.67 13.01 5.57
CA SER A 267 1.68 13.72 6.38
C SER A 267 2.35 14.49 7.53
N ASP A 268 1.63 15.45 8.08
CA ASP A 268 2.04 16.18 9.28
C ASP A 268 2.21 15.25 10.50
N GLU A 269 1.36 14.24 10.62
CA GLU A 269 1.41 13.23 11.67
C GLU A 269 2.63 12.31 11.53
N ASP A 270 2.83 11.73 10.33
CA ASP A 270 3.97 10.85 10.06
C ASP A 270 5.31 11.60 10.19
N LEU A 271 5.35 12.87 9.77
CA LEU A 271 6.55 13.72 9.92
C LEU A 271 6.88 13.97 11.40
N ARG A 272 5.86 14.22 12.24
CA ARG A 272 6.05 14.33 13.69
C ARG A 272 6.65 13.04 14.25
N ASP A 273 6.10 11.90 13.86
CA ASP A 273 6.53 10.60 14.40
C ASP A 273 7.98 10.27 14.00
N LEU A 274 8.40 10.67 12.80
CA LEU A 274 9.78 10.51 12.35
C LEU A 274 10.77 11.50 12.98
N THR A 275 10.34 12.75 13.22
CA THR A 275 11.29 13.83 13.54
C THR A 275 11.11 14.41 14.95
N GLY A 276 10.02 14.08 15.62
CA GLY A 276 9.63 14.67 16.89
C GLY A 276 9.03 16.08 16.80
N PHE A 277 8.92 16.66 15.59
CA PHE A 277 8.41 18.01 15.37
C PHE A 277 7.07 17.98 14.62
N TYR A 278 5.98 18.40 15.29
CA TYR A 278 4.71 18.61 14.60
C TYR A 278 4.75 19.94 13.80
N PRO A 279 4.50 19.92 12.48
CA PRO A 279 4.71 21.06 11.60
C PRO A 279 3.53 22.06 11.63
N ASP A 280 3.10 22.53 12.82
CA ASP A 280 1.99 23.48 13.03
C ASP A 280 2.29 24.89 12.50
N ASN A 281 3.57 25.24 12.41
CA ASN A 281 4.03 26.51 11.86
C ASN A 281 5.24 26.31 10.92
N THR A 282 5.61 27.37 10.21
CA THR A 282 6.69 27.34 9.22
C THR A 282 8.04 26.95 9.81
N GLU A 283 8.36 27.45 11.00
CA GLU A 283 9.65 27.19 11.65
C GLU A 283 9.78 25.71 12.01
N LYS A 284 8.78 25.11 12.65
CA LYS A 284 8.79 23.69 12.98
C LYS A 284 8.76 22.79 11.73
N ALA A 285 8.00 23.19 10.70
CA ALA A 285 8.00 22.49 9.43
C ALA A 285 9.41 22.47 8.79
N LEU A 286 10.10 23.59 8.78
CA LEU A 286 11.47 23.66 8.25
C LEU A 286 12.46 22.86 9.09
N ARG A 287 12.37 22.91 10.43
CA ARG A 287 13.22 22.11 11.31
C ARG A 287 13.04 20.62 11.08
N ALA A 288 11.78 20.16 10.98
CA ALA A 288 11.46 18.77 10.67
C ALA A 288 12.02 18.35 9.30
N LEU A 289 11.85 19.18 8.27
CA LEU A 289 12.34 18.89 6.92
C LEU A 289 13.86 18.91 6.80
N VAL A 290 14.54 19.80 7.52
CA VAL A 290 16.01 19.80 7.58
C VAL A 290 16.52 18.50 8.21
N LEU A 291 15.89 18.06 9.30
CA LEU A 291 16.23 16.77 9.93
C LEU A 291 15.95 15.60 8.99
N LEU A 292 14.77 15.55 8.37
CA LEU A 292 14.40 14.51 7.42
C LEU A 292 15.37 14.47 6.22
N SER A 293 15.74 15.63 5.69
CA SER A 293 16.63 15.73 4.52
C SER A 293 18.08 15.34 4.81
N SER A 294 18.48 15.22 6.06
CA SER A 294 19.79 14.68 6.44
C SER A 294 19.87 13.16 6.27
N THR A 295 18.73 12.49 6.29
CA THR A 295 18.62 11.04 6.21
C THR A 295 18.07 10.60 4.84
N ILE A 296 16.96 11.17 4.42
CA ILE A 296 16.29 10.82 3.15
C ILE A 296 16.52 11.95 2.14
N HIS A 297 17.22 11.66 1.06
CA HIS A 297 17.57 12.65 0.03
C HIS A 297 16.50 12.71 -1.06
N SER A 298 15.80 13.85 -1.17
CA SER A 298 14.81 14.09 -2.22
C SER A 298 15.00 15.48 -2.85
N LYS A 299 14.57 15.63 -4.10
CA LYS A 299 14.54 16.94 -4.73
C LYS A 299 13.45 17.84 -4.17
N TYR A 300 12.26 17.27 -3.88
CA TYR A 300 11.10 17.98 -3.32
C TYR A 300 10.56 17.21 -2.15
N TYR A 301 10.33 17.91 -1.04
CA TYR A 301 9.64 17.41 0.13
C TYR A 301 8.29 18.11 0.22
N ILE A 302 7.23 17.35 0.39
CA ILE A 302 5.85 17.84 0.44
C ILE A 302 5.22 17.36 1.73
N ILE A 303 4.86 18.29 2.64
CA ILE A 303 4.07 17.94 3.82
C ILE A 303 2.60 18.17 3.50
N GLN A 304 1.78 17.13 3.62
CA GLN A 304 0.33 17.25 3.56
C GLN A 304 -0.20 17.68 4.93
N ARG A 305 -0.69 18.91 5.02
CA ARG A 305 -1.27 19.49 6.26
C ARG A 305 -2.79 19.34 6.23
N GLY A 306 -3.26 18.20 6.72
CA GLY A 306 -4.68 17.87 6.63
C GLY A 306 -5.18 17.98 5.18
N ASP A 307 -6.30 18.67 5.00
CA ASP A 307 -6.93 18.91 3.70
C ASP A 307 -6.77 20.36 3.21
N ASP A 308 -6.18 21.20 4.02
CA ASP A 308 -6.20 22.65 3.79
C ASP A 308 -5.02 23.16 2.98
N SER A 309 -3.87 22.50 3.10
CA SER A 309 -2.66 22.97 2.43
C SER A 309 -1.61 21.88 2.30
N VAL A 310 -0.65 22.14 1.43
CA VAL A 310 0.62 21.43 1.40
C VAL A 310 1.79 22.39 1.55
N PHE A 311 2.80 21.99 2.29
CA PHE A 311 4.05 22.71 2.42
C PHE A 311 5.08 22.07 1.52
N VAL A 312 5.63 22.80 0.58
CA VAL A 312 6.61 22.32 -0.41
C VAL A 312 7.97 22.90 -0.09
N TYR A 313 8.99 22.05 -0.06
CA TYR A 313 10.39 22.45 0.19
C TYR A 313 11.33 21.80 -0.83
N ASP A 314 12.27 22.57 -1.39
CA ASP A 314 13.24 22.10 -2.40
C ASP A 314 14.69 22.02 -1.88
N GLY A 315 14.88 22.08 -0.58
CA GLY A 315 16.19 22.11 0.06
C GLY A 315 16.73 23.53 0.31
N LYS A 316 16.11 24.56 -0.29
CA LYS A 316 16.51 25.97 -0.15
C LYS A 316 15.33 26.90 0.07
N HIS A 317 14.25 26.71 -0.67
CA HIS A 317 13.06 27.53 -0.65
C HIS A 317 11.85 26.70 -0.24
N TYR A 318 10.86 27.36 0.32
CA TYR A 318 9.59 26.74 0.61
C TYR A 318 8.42 27.57 0.06
N GLU A 319 7.32 26.88 -0.21
CA GLU A 319 6.04 27.49 -0.58
C GLU A 319 4.90 26.73 0.09
N ILE A 320 3.87 27.46 0.52
CA ILE A 320 2.66 26.88 1.06
C ILE A 320 1.55 27.04 0.02
N VAL A 321 1.04 25.90 -0.44
CA VAL A 321 -0.06 25.85 -1.41
C VAL A 321 -1.35 25.57 -0.64
N PHE A 322 -2.25 26.54 -0.64
CA PHE A 322 -3.54 26.41 0.02
C PHE A 322 -4.62 25.87 -0.91
N ALA A 323 -5.48 25.05 -0.37
CA ALA A 323 -6.71 24.66 -1.03
C ALA A 323 -7.63 25.87 -1.21
N PRO A 324 -8.38 25.97 -2.32
CA PRO A 324 -9.39 27.03 -2.50
C PRO A 324 -10.41 27.00 -1.36
N GLU A 325 -10.66 28.18 -0.75
CA GLU A 325 -11.52 28.28 0.45
C GLU A 325 -12.95 27.74 0.22
N ILE A 326 -13.47 27.97 -0.98
CA ILE A 326 -14.81 27.48 -1.35
C ILE A 326 -14.90 25.97 -1.29
N LEU A 327 -13.85 25.26 -1.72
CA LEU A 327 -13.81 23.79 -1.68
C LEU A 327 -13.63 23.27 -0.25
N ARG A 328 -12.88 23.98 0.58
CA ARG A 328 -12.67 23.61 1.99
C ARG A 328 -13.97 23.65 2.79
N ARG A 329 -14.86 24.59 2.48
CA ARG A 329 -16.17 24.68 3.14
C ARG A 329 -17.06 23.51 2.80
N ASP A 330 -17.07 23.09 1.54
CA ASP A 330 -17.93 22.02 1.03
C ASP A 330 -17.49 20.62 1.51
N THR A 331 -16.23 20.47 1.97
CA THR A 331 -15.62 19.15 2.27
C THR A 331 -15.41 18.88 3.76
N ARG A 332 -15.70 19.83 4.64
CA ARG A 332 -15.40 19.74 6.09
C ARG A 332 -16.04 18.56 6.81
N GLU A 333 -17.16 18.05 6.29
CA GLU A 333 -17.96 17.01 6.96
C GLU A 333 -17.67 15.58 6.47
N ILE A 334 -16.82 15.40 5.44
CA ILE A 334 -16.60 14.10 4.83
C ILE A 334 -15.21 13.59 5.18
N GLY A 335 -15.17 12.68 6.16
CA GLY A 335 -13.97 12.29 6.93
C GLY A 335 -12.93 11.39 6.27
N VAL A 336 -13.00 11.03 4.97
CA VAL A 336 -12.04 10.09 4.38
C VAL A 336 -10.95 10.84 3.63
N LYS A 337 -9.73 10.84 4.19
CA LYS A 337 -8.53 11.39 3.53
C LYS A 337 -8.17 10.51 2.32
N MET A 338 -8.24 11.07 1.10
CA MET A 338 -7.92 10.36 -0.14
C MET A 338 -6.48 10.62 -0.59
N LYS A 339 -5.50 10.28 0.28
CA LYS A 339 -4.05 10.41 -0.03
C LYS A 339 -3.68 9.83 -1.40
N PRO A 340 -4.16 8.65 -1.84
CA PRO A 340 -3.77 8.09 -3.13
C PRO A 340 -4.28 8.89 -4.34
N SER A 341 -5.44 9.55 -4.26
CA SER A 341 -5.91 10.41 -5.37
C SER A 341 -5.06 11.66 -5.53
N PHE A 342 -4.58 12.24 -4.42
CA PHE A 342 -3.62 13.33 -4.43
C PHE A 342 -2.33 12.93 -5.14
N ILE A 343 -1.75 11.77 -4.74
CA ILE A 343 -0.46 11.32 -5.25
C ILE A 343 -0.50 11.05 -6.76
N GLY A 344 -1.57 10.41 -7.25
CA GLY A 344 -1.76 10.15 -8.68
C GLY A 344 -1.90 11.44 -9.50
N ALA A 345 -2.69 12.41 -9.02
CA ALA A 345 -2.86 13.71 -9.67
C ALA A 345 -1.58 14.54 -9.65
N LEU A 346 -0.84 14.51 -8.53
CA LEU A 346 0.47 15.17 -8.37
C LEU A 346 1.48 14.63 -9.39
N ALA A 347 1.58 13.30 -9.51
CA ALA A 347 2.49 12.66 -10.45
C ALA A 347 2.17 13.04 -11.90
N ALA A 348 0.89 12.97 -12.29
CA ALA A 348 0.44 13.30 -13.65
C ALA A 348 0.74 14.76 -14.02
N GLU A 349 0.32 15.70 -13.17
CA GLU A 349 0.54 17.13 -13.44
C GLU A 349 2.02 17.53 -13.37
N TYR A 350 2.80 16.91 -12.46
CA TYR A 350 4.25 17.16 -12.41
C TYR A 350 4.97 16.65 -13.66
N LEU A 351 4.60 15.49 -14.17
CA LEU A 351 5.18 14.96 -15.41
C LEU A 351 4.86 15.85 -16.62
N ASP A 352 3.68 16.44 -16.67
CA ASP A 352 3.26 17.35 -17.74
C ASP A 352 3.94 18.72 -17.60
N SER A 353 3.78 19.39 -16.47
CA SER A 353 4.16 20.78 -16.26
C SER A 353 5.61 20.99 -15.84
N LYS A 354 6.25 20.00 -15.20
CA LYS A 354 7.54 20.11 -14.49
C LYS A 354 7.57 21.17 -13.38
N ASN A 355 6.41 21.67 -13.01
CA ASN A 355 6.24 22.66 -11.94
C ASN A 355 5.59 22.00 -10.73
N ILE A 356 6.36 21.86 -9.65
CA ILE A 356 5.88 21.15 -8.44
C ILE A 356 4.76 21.91 -7.73
N ILE A 357 4.81 23.24 -7.69
CA ILE A 357 3.80 24.07 -7.05
C ILE A 357 2.48 23.97 -7.79
N ARG A 358 2.52 24.08 -9.12
CA ARG A 358 1.36 23.87 -9.97
C ARG A 358 0.77 22.47 -9.77
N ALA A 359 1.61 21.45 -9.71
CA ALA A 359 1.19 20.06 -9.50
C ALA A 359 0.55 19.86 -8.11
N CYS A 360 1.10 20.45 -7.06
CA CYS A 360 0.51 20.42 -5.73
C CYS A 360 -0.86 21.10 -5.69
N ARG A 361 -1.00 22.28 -6.31
CA ARG A 361 -2.29 23.00 -6.39
C ARG A 361 -3.35 22.17 -7.08
N PHE A 362 -3.01 21.55 -8.19
CA PHE A 362 -3.89 20.65 -8.93
C PHE A 362 -4.29 19.44 -8.07
N ALA A 363 -3.31 18.78 -7.45
CA ALA A 363 -3.51 17.57 -6.66
C ALA A 363 -4.41 17.79 -5.43
N ILE A 364 -4.27 18.93 -4.74
CA ILE A 364 -5.15 19.32 -3.62
C ILE A 364 -6.61 19.38 -4.09
N ILE A 365 -6.88 20.03 -5.23
CA ILE A 365 -8.23 20.18 -5.75
C ILE A 365 -8.82 18.81 -6.11
N VAL A 366 -8.04 17.95 -6.80
CA VAL A 366 -8.46 16.56 -7.11
C VAL A 366 -8.80 15.79 -5.85
N SER A 367 -7.93 15.85 -4.84
CA SER A 367 -8.13 15.14 -3.57
C SER A 367 -9.40 15.61 -2.84
N LEU A 368 -9.62 16.92 -2.73
CA LEU A 368 -10.80 17.49 -2.07
C LEU A 368 -12.09 17.09 -2.78
N LEU A 369 -12.14 17.18 -4.10
CA LEU A 369 -13.33 16.82 -4.88
C LEU A 369 -13.62 15.32 -4.86
N THR A 370 -12.60 14.49 -4.64
CA THR A 370 -12.78 13.04 -4.46
C THR A 370 -13.42 12.72 -3.12
N LYS A 371 -13.13 13.49 -2.06
CA LYS A 371 -13.72 13.31 -0.74
C LYS A 371 -15.24 13.51 -0.69
N THR A 372 -15.76 14.39 -1.53
CA THR A 372 -17.19 14.73 -1.52
C THR A 372 -18.09 13.60 -2.02
N LYS A 373 -17.53 12.45 -2.40
CA LYS A 373 -18.26 11.39 -3.07
C LYS A 373 -17.93 10.02 -2.49
N PHE A 374 -18.94 9.30 -2.02
CA PHE A 374 -18.85 7.88 -1.73
C PHE A 374 -18.57 7.06 -2.99
N GLY A 375 -17.80 5.96 -2.87
CA GLY A 375 -17.46 5.09 -3.99
C GLY A 375 -16.20 5.57 -4.73
N ASN A 376 -15.14 5.64 -4.02
CA ASN A 376 -13.76 6.01 -4.30
C ASN A 376 -13.34 6.16 -5.78
N LEU A 377 -13.09 5.06 -6.48
CA LEU A 377 -12.55 5.10 -7.83
C LEU A 377 -13.54 5.56 -8.90
N GLU A 378 -14.80 5.16 -8.80
CA GLU A 378 -15.81 5.50 -9.80
C GLU A 378 -16.13 7.00 -9.84
N LYS A 379 -15.86 7.69 -8.73
CA LYS A 379 -16.20 9.11 -8.57
C LYS A 379 -15.02 10.07 -8.73
N LEU A 380 -13.84 9.53 -9.05
CA LEU A 380 -12.72 10.35 -9.47
C LEU A 380 -13.09 11.13 -10.76
N MET A 381 -13.03 12.44 -10.68
CA MET A 381 -13.30 13.31 -11.82
C MET A 381 -12.17 13.22 -12.84
N SER A 382 -12.54 13.26 -14.12
CA SER A 382 -11.58 13.50 -15.18
C SER A 382 -11.11 14.96 -15.16
N ARG A 383 -9.96 15.22 -15.79
CA ARG A 383 -9.44 16.60 -15.92
C ARG A 383 -10.47 17.56 -16.53
N THR A 384 -11.23 17.11 -17.53
CA THR A 384 -12.25 17.93 -18.17
C THR A 384 -13.38 18.29 -17.22
N GLU A 385 -13.92 17.30 -16.51
CA GLU A 385 -14.98 17.52 -15.50
C GLU A 385 -14.49 18.43 -14.38
N LEU A 386 -13.23 18.24 -13.93
CA LEU A 386 -12.62 19.06 -12.89
C LEU A 386 -12.47 20.52 -13.36
N VAL A 387 -11.95 20.74 -14.56
CA VAL A 387 -11.80 22.10 -15.13
C VAL A 387 -13.15 22.79 -15.24
N GLN A 388 -14.16 22.09 -15.73
CA GLN A 388 -15.52 22.62 -15.80
C GLN A 388 -16.03 23.01 -14.40
N TYR A 389 -15.94 22.09 -13.44
CA TYR A 389 -16.43 22.29 -12.08
C TYR A 389 -15.80 23.52 -11.39
N VAL A 390 -14.47 23.68 -11.49
CA VAL A 390 -13.76 24.81 -10.88
C VAL A 390 -14.04 26.13 -11.61
N THR A 391 -14.20 26.09 -12.96
CA THR A 391 -14.50 27.26 -13.76
C THR A 391 -15.89 27.82 -13.42
N GLU A 392 -16.91 26.96 -13.33
CA GLU A 392 -18.27 27.35 -12.95
C GLU A 392 -18.34 28.01 -11.57
N ARG A 393 -17.37 27.74 -10.68
CA ARG A 393 -17.26 28.32 -9.32
C ARG A 393 -16.26 29.47 -9.21
N GLY A 394 -15.71 29.93 -10.33
CA GLY A 394 -14.71 31.00 -10.36
C GLY A 394 -13.38 30.65 -9.67
N ILE A 395 -13.09 29.35 -9.52
CA ILE A 395 -11.84 28.89 -8.90
C ILE A 395 -10.75 28.87 -9.95
N LYS A 396 -9.64 29.57 -9.71
CA LYS A 396 -8.46 29.51 -10.57
C LYS A 396 -7.68 28.22 -10.30
N LEU A 397 -7.63 27.34 -11.29
CA LEU A 397 -6.90 26.06 -11.21
C LEU A 397 -5.40 26.28 -11.17
N PHE A 398 -4.91 27.22 -11.96
CA PHE A 398 -3.50 27.61 -12.09
C PHE A 398 -3.43 29.14 -11.94
N GLY A 399 -3.35 29.60 -10.73
CA GLY A 399 -3.23 31.04 -10.44
C GLY A 399 -1.82 31.48 -10.27
#